data_993d4fe382d68dfb5a41c8378fbde8b0
#
_entry.id   993d4fe382d68dfb5a41c8378fbde8b0
#
_cell.length_a   1.000
_cell.length_b   1.000
_cell.length_c   1.000
_cell.angle_alpha   90.00
_cell.angle_beta   90.00
_cell.angle_gamma   90.00
#
_symmetry.space_group_name_H-M   'P 1'
#
loop_
_entity.id
_entity.type
_entity.pdbx_description
1 polymer ?
#
loop_
_entity_poly.entity_id
_entity_poly.type
_entity_poly.pdbx_seq_one_letter_code
_entity_poly.pdbx_strand_id
1 'polypeptide(L)'
;MVDLTHAKWRPNRYGGSEKKRTLLFDGKIYMVKFPEPPRSKKTSVSYIGNQFSEHIGCQIFQSLQIPAQNTFLAKYCEPVTGKEKIVVVCEDFCQNGNRLLEFSKIGHHDTGSDKTYTTTIEDVYEIIERFDFAVNKFAIKKHFWNMFVVDALLGNPDRHLDNWGLLEDSAGRIKPAPVYDCGSSLSPLSSDERKNLLLQDENLMKIEEYNLCSVYRHQGKRIFYHEILKTPPADLHRSILEIVPRIKFAAPRIDALI
;
A
#
# COMPACT_ATOMS: atom_id res chain seq x y z
N MET A 1 2.08 -14.25 18.72
CA MET A 1 1.71 -14.34 17.29
C MET A 1 0.67 -15.44 17.16
N VAL A 2 -0.44 -15.19 16.44
CA VAL A 2 -1.52 -16.16 16.21
C VAL A 2 -1.02 -17.29 15.33
N ASP A 3 -1.43 -18.55 15.61
CA ASP A 3 -1.13 -19.71 14.75
C ASP A 3 -2.37 -20.07 13.90
N LEU A 4 -2.21 -20.04 12.59
CA LEU A 4 -3.25 -20.29 11.60
C LEU A 4 -3.14 -21.68 10.96
N THR A 5 -2.27 -22.58 11.46
CA THR A 5 -2.05 -23.91 10.87
C THR A 5 -3.36 -24.70 10.75
N HIS A 6 -4.21 -24.63 11.76
CA HIS A 6 -5.51 -25.32 11.81
C HIS A 6 -6.72 -24.39 11.58
N ALA A 7 -6.49 -23.22 10.98
CA ALA A 7 -7.53 -22.24 10.74
C ALA A 7 -8.61 -22.76 9.76
N LYS A 8 -9.84 -22.28 9.92
CA LYS A 8 -10.95 -22.58 9.00
C LYS A 8 -10.90 -21.67 7.79
N TRP A 9 -10.35 -22.18 6.70
CA TRP A 9 -10.28 -21.47 5.43
C TRP A 9 -11.65 -21.42 4.74
N ARG A 10 -11.88 -20.33 3.98
CA ARG A 10 -13.04 -20.16 3.12
C ARG A 10 -12.60 -20.16 1.65
N PRO A 11 -13.52 -20.38 0.69
CA PRO A 11 -13.22 -20.17 -0.72
C PRO A 11 -12.61 -18.76 -0.94
N ASN A 12 -11.53 -18.70 -1.71
CA ASN A 12 -10.86 -17.44 -1.97
C ASN A 12 -11.74 -16.52 -2.83
N ARG A 13 -11.86 -15.27 -2.42
CA ARG A 13 -12.64 -14.24 -3.12
C ARG A 13 -11.80 -13.05 -3.60
N TYR A 14 -10.50 -13.12 -3.38
CA TYR A 14 -9.57 -12.06 -3.75
C TYR A 14 -8.83 -12.41 -5.04
N GLY A 15 -8.74 -11.43 -5.94
CA GLY A 15 -7.94 -11.53 -7.16
C GLY A 15 -6.48 -11.12 -6.96
N GLY A 16 -5.75 -10.97 -8.06
CA GLY A 16 -4.35 -10.55 -8.11
C GLY A 16 -3.37 -11.72 -8.16
N SER A 17 -2.11 -11.38 -8.34
CA SER A 17 -1.04 -12.35 -8.66
C SER A 17 -0.42 -13.05 -7.45
N GLU A 18 -0.60 -12.49 -6.25
CA GLU A 18 -0.06 -13.08 -5.02
C GLU A 18 -0.91 -14.24 -4.51
N LYS A 19 -0.26 -15.19 -3.80
CA LYS A 19 -0.98 -16.29 -3.14
C LYS A 19 -1.77 -15.75 -1.95
N LYS A 20 -3.09 -15.73 -2.09
CA LYS A 20 -4.03 -15.22 -1.09
C LYS A 20 -5.05 -16.29 -0.71
N ARG A 21 -5.51 -16.27 0.54
CA ARG A 21 -6.61 -17.10 1.02
C ARG A 21 -7.56 -16.27 1.89
N THR A 22 -8.83 -16.68 1.90
CA THR A 22 -9.85 -16.11 2.77
C THR A 22 -9.92 -16.87 4.09
N LEU A 23 -9.86 -16.13 5.19
CA LEU A 23 -9.96 -16.64 6.55
C LEU A 23 -11.18 -16.06 7.24
N LEU A 24 -11.96 -16.90 7.94
CA LEU A 24 -12.93 -16.46 8.94
C LEU A 24 -12.31 -16.65 10.33
N PHE A 25 -12.08 -15.55 11.03
CA PHE A 25 -11.45 -15.57 12.34
C PHE A 25 -12.16 -14.57 13.25
N ASP A 26 -12.53 -14.98 14.44
CA ASP A 26 -13.26 -14.16 15.42
C ASP A 26 -14.47 -13.39 14.82
N GLY A 27 -15.27 -14.10 14.02
CA GLY A 27 -16.46 -13.54 13.38
C GLY A 27 -16.21 -12.58 12.22
N LYS A 28 -14.97 -12.26 11.90
CA LYS A 28 -14.58 -11.36 10.81
C LYS A 28 -13.94 -12.11 9.65
N ILE A 29 -13.99 -11.51 8.48
CA ILE A 29 -13.34 -12.02 7.28
C ILE A 29 -12.01 -11.30 7.09
N TYR A 30 -10.99 -12.09 6.77
CA TYR A 30 -9.65 -11.61 6.50
C TYR A 30 -9.13 -12.18 5.18
N MET A 31 -8.30 -11.40 4.52
CA MET A 31 -7.40 -11.84 3.46
C MET A 31 -6.05 -12.20 4.09
N VAL A 32 -5.56 -13.40 3.84
CA VAL A 32 -4.22 -13.82 4.26
C VAL A 32 -3.32 -13.86 3.04
N LYS A 33 -2.26 -13.04 3.05
CA LYS A 33 -1.22 -13.03 2.02
C LYS A 33 -0.04 -13.90 2.49
N PHE A 34 0.42 -14.76 1.60
CA PHE A 34 1.55 -15.67 1.86
C PHE A 34 2.82 -15.14 1.20
N PRO A 35 3.98 -15.26 1.87
CA PRO A 35 5.24 -14.92 1.23
C PRO A 35 5.47 -15.83 0.02
N GLU A 36 5.87 -15.23 -1.08
CA GLU A 36 6.20 -15.94 -2.31
C GLU A 36 7.72 -15.95 -2.55
N PRO A 37 8.26 -16.99 -3.16
CA PRO A 37 9.64 -16.96 -3.62
C PRO A 37 9.80 -15.86 -4.68
N PRO A 38 10.99 -15.23 -4.78
CA PRO A 38 11.25 -14.21 -5.79
C PRO A 38 10.98 -14.77 -7.19
N ARG A 39 10.26 -14.01 -8.02
CA ARG A 39 9.92 -14.40 -9.40
C ARG A 39 11.14 -14.43 -10.33
N SER A 40 12.24 -13.77 -9.94
CA SER A 40 13.47 -13.70 -10.72
C SER A 40 14.56 -14.57 -10.10
N LYS A 41 15.15 -15.47 -10.91
CA LYS A 41 16.37 -16.23 -10.55
C LYS A 41 17.60 -15.35 -10.31
N LYS A 42 17.51 -14.03 -10.59
CA LYS A 42 18.62 -13.07 -10.44
C LYS A 42 18.68 -12.44 -9.05
N THR A 43 17.70 -12.69 -8.17
CA THR A 43 17.75 -12.21 -6.79
C THR A 43 18.35 -13.27 -5.89
N SER A 44 19.34 -12.91 -5.10
CA SER A 44 19.94 -13.77 -4.08
C SER A 44 19.00 -14.06 -2.90
N VAL A 45 17.79 -13.49 -2.90
CA VAL A 45 16.82 -13.58 -1.83
C VAL A 45 15.95 -14.79 -2.04
N SER A 46 16.03 -15.75 -1.13
CA SER A 46 15.17 -16.93 -1.12
C SER A 46 13.76 -16.67 -0.60
N TYR A 47 13.49 -15.43 -0.13
CA TYR A 47 12.27 -15.06 0.58
C TYR A 47 11.95 -13.57 0.36
N ILE A 48 10.71 -13.26 0.08
CA ILE A 48 10.23 -11.89 -0.06
C ILE A 48 9.65 -11.42 1.28
N GLY A 49 10.11 -10.26 1.77
CA GLY A 49 9.67 -9.68 3.04
C GLY A 49 8.34 -8.90 2.95
N ASN A 50 7.55 -9.09 1.87
CA ASN A 50 6.35 -8.32 1.59
C ASN A 50 5.29 -8.37 2.69
N GLN A 51 5.17 -9.49 3.43
CA GLN A 51 4.23 -9.59 4.55
C GLN A 51 4.60 -8.66 5.72
N PHE A 52 5.89 -8.43 5.97
CA PHE A 52 6.35 -7.46 6.97
C PHE A 52 6.11 -6.04 6.49
N SER A 53 6.46 -5.75 5.23
CA SER A 53 6.23 -4.45 4.60
C SER A 53 4.76 -4.07 4.60
N GLU A 54 3.86 -5.02 4.29
CA GLU A 54 2.41 -4.81 4.37
C GLU A 54 1.97 -4.44 5.78
N HIS A 55 2.42 -5.21 6.78
CA HIS A 55 2.03 -4.96 8.17
C HIS A 55 2.60 -3.63 8.68
N ILE A 56 3.91 -3.44 8.57
CA ILE A 56 4.58 -2.22 9.07
C ILE A 56 4.05 -0.98 8.35
N GLY A 57 3.91 -1.04 7.02
CA GLY A 57 3.38 0.07 6.23
C GLY A 57 1.98 0.49 6.69
N CYS A 58 1.05 -0.46 6.85
CA CYS A 58 -0.29 -0.16 7.37
C CYS A 58 -0.24 0.43 8.80
N GLN A 59 0.61 -0.09 9.69
CA GLN A 59 0.77 0.44 11.05
C GLN A 59 1.34 1.87 11.06
N ILE A 60 2.26 2.19 10.14
CA ILE A 60 2.80 3.56 10.00
C ILE A 60 1.69 4.51 9.53
N PHE A 61 0.91 4.16 8.50
CA PHE A 61 -0.23 4.96 8.08
C PHE A 61 -1.19 5.24 9.25
N GLN A 62 -1.57 4.22 10.01
CA GLN A 62 -2.44 4.35 11.18
C GLN A 62 -1.81 5.24 12.27
N SER A 63 -0.50 5.13 12.51
CA SER A 63 0.23 5.97 13.47
C SER A 63 0.21 7.45 13.09
N LEU A 64 0.09 7.74 11.79
CA LEU A 64 -0.04 9.07 11.22
C LEU A 64 -1.51 9.54 11.12
N GLN A 65 -2.45 8.80 11.72
CA GLN A 65 -3.90 9.09 11.67
C GLN A 65 -4.46 9.10 10.23
N ILE A 66 -3.88 8.30 9.36
CA ILE A 66 -4.42 8.02 8.03
C ILE A 66 -5.08 6.63 8.10
N PRO A 67 -6.37 6.50 7.79
CA PRO A 67 -7.03 5.20 7.79
C PRO A 67 -6.31 4.21 6.89
N ALA A 68 -5.91 3.08 7.45
CA ALA A 68 -5.28 1.99 6.72
C ALA A 68 -5.86 0.64 7.15
N GLN A 69 -5.68 -0.36 6.33
CA GLN A 69 -6.17 -1.71 6.56
C GLN A 69 -5.62 -2.26 7.89
N ASN A 70 -6.49 -2.83 8.72
CA ASN A 70 -6.06 -3.51 9.92
C ASN A 70 -5.32 -4.79 9.56
N THR A 71 -4.12 -4.96 10.09
CA THR A 71 -3.27 -6.10 9.79
C THR A 71 -2.64 -6.66 11.04
N PHE A 72 -2.31 -7.95 11.01
CA PHE A 72 -1.45 -8.59 12.00
C PHE A 72 -0.62 -9.70 11.35
N LEU A 73 0.50 -10.05 11.99
CA LEU A 73 1.34 -11.18 11.56
C LEU A 73 0.91 -12.45 12.27
N ALA A 74 0.90 -13.57 11.54
CA ALA A 74 0.54 -14.87 12.04
C ALA A 74 1.51 -15.96 11.55
N LYS A 75 1.63 -17.05 12.30
CA LYS A 75 2.34 -18.26 11.87
C LYS A 75 1.41 -19.18 11.07
N TYR A 76 1.95 -19.83 10.08
CA TYR A 76 1.28 -20.86 9.30
C TYR A 76 2.27 -21.97 8.95
N CYS A 77 1.94 -23.19 9.34
CA CYS A 77 2.68 -24.38 8.92
C CYS A 77 1.98 -25.00 7.70
N GLU A 78 2.73 -25.16 6.61
CA GLU A 78 2.20 -25.75 5.39
C GLU A 78 2.00 -27.26 5.58
N PRO A 79 0.77 -27.81 5.46
CA PRO A 79 0.49 -29.20 5.83
C PRO A 79 1.29 -30.24 5.07
N VAL A 80 1.66 -29.95 3.81
CA VAL A 80 2.35 -30.92 2.94
C VAL A 80 3.86 -30.95 3.20
N THR A 81 4.47 -29.78 3.44
CA THR A 81 5.93 -29.65 3.55
C THR A 81 6.43 -29.51 4.98
N GLY A 82 5.53 -29.26 5.94
CA GLY A 82 5.88 -28.93 7.32
C GLY A 82 6.61 -27.61 7.50
N LYS A 83 6.75 -26.79 6.44
CA LYS A 83 7.46 -25.50 6.51
C LYS A 83 6.63 -24.46 7.23
N GLU A 84 7.20 -23.86 8.25
CA GLU A 84 6.63 -22.68 8.90
C GLU A 84 6.86 -21.43 8.05
N LYS A 85 5.84 -20.58 7.97
CA LYS A 85 5.86 -19.28 7.31
C LYS A 85 5.22 -18.24 8.19
N ILE A 86 5.74 -17.01 8.15
CA ILE A 86 5.03 -15.85 8.66
C ILE A 86 4.17 -15.31 7.52
N VAL A 87 2.91 -15.08 7.81
CA VAL A 87 1.92 -14.54 6.88
C VAL A 87 1.35 -13.24 7.43
N VAL A 88 0.90 -12.36 6.55
CA VAL A 88 0.14 -11.17 6.96
C VAL A 88 -1.35 -11.42 6.78
N VAL A 89 -2.10 -11.07 7.81
CA VAL A 89 -3.55 -11.20 7.90
C VAL A 89 -4.14 -9.80 7.83
N CYS A 90 -4.89 -9.52 6.76
CA CYS A 90 -5.44 -8.22 6.45
C CYS A 90 -6.97 -8.28 6.64
N GLU A 91 -7.53 -7.45 7.53
CA GLU A 91 -8.98 -7.38 7.74
C GLU A 91 -9.66 -6.92 6.44
N ASP A 92 -10.68 -7.65 6.04
CA ASP A 92 -11.47 -7.25 4.87
C ASP A 92 -12.42 -6.12 5.25
N PHE A 93 -12.16 -4.92 4.73
CA PHE A 93 -13.00 -3.74 4.97
C PHE A 93 -14.23 -3.65 4.05
N CYS A 94 -14.39 -4.62 3.10
CA CYS A 94 -15.58 -4.76 2.24
C CYS A 94 -16.68 -5.57 2.89
N GLN A 95 -16.71 -5.67 4.23
CA GLN A 95 -17.77 -6.32 4.98
C GLN A 95 -18.96 -5.35 5.22
N ASN A 96 -20.10 -5.88 5.66
CA ASN A 96 -21.30 -5.10 6.04
C ASN A 96 -21.88 -4.25 4.90
N GLY A 97 -21.80 -4.75 3.67
CA GLY A 97 -22.36 -4.06 2.51
C GLY A 97 -21.45 -2.99 1.90
N ASN A 98 -20.23 -2.83 2.43
CA ASN A 98 -19.24 -1.96 1.80
C ASN A 98 -18.66 -2.59 0.53
N ARG A 99 -18.38 -1.76 -0.46
CA ARG A 99 -17.77 -2.16 -1.74
C ARG A 99 -16.52 -1.31 -2.02
N LEU A 100 -15.39 -1.96 -2.31
CA LEU A 100 -14.20 -1.29 -2.81
C LEU A 100 -14.38 -0.96 -4.30
N LEU A 101 -14.16 0.30 -4.62
CA LEU A 101 -14.04 0.81 -5.97
C LEU A 101 -12.55 1.09 -6.21
N GLU A 102 -11.83 0.14 -6.80
CA GLU A 102 -10.42 0.33 -7.18
C GLU A 102 -10.31 1.52 -8.13
N PHE A 103 -9.34 2.40 -7.92
CA PHE A 103 -9.28 3.67 -8.64
C PHE A 103 -9.10 3.50 -10.15
N SER A 104 -8.36 2.47 -10.58
CA SER A 104 -8.24 2.09 -11.99
C SER A 104 -9.59 1.80 -12.65
N LYS A 105 -10.48 1.09 -11.94
CA LYS A 105 -11.79 0.69 -12.48
C LYS A 105 -12.76 1.87 -12.60
N ILE A 106 -12.62 2.88 -11.76
CA ILE A 106 -13.46 4.08 -11.82
C ILE A 106 -13.25 4.81 -13.14
N GLY A 107 -12.00 4.95 -13.58
CA GLY A 107 -11.66 5.59 -14.84
C GLY A 107 -12.25 4.88 -16.07
N HIS A 108 -12.47 3.57 -16.00
CA HIS A 108 -12.97 2.79 -17.13
C HIS A 108 -14.50 2.76 -17.25
N HIS A 109 -15.24 2.92 -16.15
CA HIS A 109 -16.70 2.74 -16.15
C HIS A 109 -17.49 3.90 -16.76
N ASP A 110 -16.96 5.11 -16.75
CA ASP A 110 -17.75 6.31 -17.06
C ASP A 110 -17.57 6.88 -18.47
N THR A 111 -16.71 6.30 -19.29
CA THR A 111 -16.27 7.07 -20.46
C THR A 111 -16.85 6.64 -21.78
N GLY A 112 -17.35 5.40 -21.93
CA GLY A 112 -17.67 4.90 -23.29
C GLY A 112 -16.53 5.16 -24.29
N SER A 113 -15.37 5.63 -23.79
CA SER A 113 -14.17 5.93 -24.56
C SER A 113 -13.13 4.83 -24.30
N ASP A 114 -12.46 4.39 -25.36
CA ASP A 114 -11.33 3.44 -25.29
C ASP A 114 -10.07 4.04 -24.62
N LYS A 115 -10.21 5.10 -23.79
CA LYS A 115 -9.08 5.74 -23.14
C LYS A 115 -8.52 4.82 -22.03
N THR A 116 -7.31 4.34 -22.23
CA THR A 116 -6.55 3.64 -21.20
C THR A 116 -5.88 4.67 -20.29
N TYR A 117 -6.28 4.69 -19.01
CA TYR A 117 -5.60 5.51 -18.00
C TYR A 117 -4.26 4.89 -17.64
N THR A 118 -3.26 5.74 -17.59
CA THR A 118 -1.91 5.37 -17.14
C THR A 118 -1.69 5.87 -15.72
N THR A 119 -0.62 5.41 -15.08
CA THR A 119 -0.29 5.86 -13.73
C THR A 119 0.41 7.24 -13.81
N THR A 120 -0.38 8.29 -14.12
CA THR A 120 0.06 9.69 -14.14
C THR A 120 -0.75 10.53 -13.16
N ILE A 121 -0.16 11.62 -12.68
CA ILE A 121 -0.88 12.57 -11.82
C ILE A 121 -2.03 13.22 -12.57
N GLU A 122 -1.84 13.48 -13.84
CA GLU A 122 -2.84 14.06 -14.72
C GLU A 122 -4.06 13.15 -14.85
N ASP A 123 -3.86 11.85 -15.05
CA ASP A 123 -4.96 10.88 -15.13
C ASP A 123 -5.71 10.77 -13.80
N VAL A 124 -4.99 10.78 -12.66
CA VAL A 124 -5.62 10.80 -11.33
C VAL A 124 -6.55 12.01 -11.17
N TYR A 125 -6.07 13.20 -11.56
CA TYR A 125 -6.89 14.41 -11.48
C TYR A 125 -8.08 14.38 -12.43
N GLU A 126 -7.89 13.91 -13.66
CA GLU A 126 -8.97 13.78 -14.63
C GLU A 126 -10.07 12.84 -14.13
N ILE A 127 -9.70 11.69 -13.56
CA ILE A 127 -10.67 10.76 -12.97
C ILE A 127 -11.43 11.42 -11.81
N ILE A 128 -10.73 12.14 -10.91
CA ILE A 128 -11.38 12.81 -9.78
C ILE A 128 -12.35 13.90 -10.24
N GLU A 129 -12.01 14.65 -11.28
CA GLU A 129 -12.89 15.72 -11.77
C GLU A 129 -14.17 15.20 -12.42
N ARG A 130 -14.19 13.97 -12.89
CA ARG A 130 -15.39 13.33 -13.48
C ARG A 130 -16.40 12.86 -12.45
N PHE A 131 -16.02 12.75 -11.17
CA PHE A 131 -17.01 12.41 -10.13
C PHE A 131 -18.12 13.44 -10.05
N ASP A 132 -19.34 12.96 -9.80
CA ASP A 132 -20.51 13.78 -9.55
C ASP A 132 -20.36 14.63 -8.27
N PHE A 133 -21.17 15.66 -8.12
CA PHE A 133 -21.14 16.60 -6.99
C PHE A 133 -21.35 15.94 -5.62
N ALA A 134 -21.99 14.76 -5.58
CA ALA A 134 -22.16 13.99 -4.35
C ALA A 134 -20.87 13.48 -3.72
N VAL A 135 -19.75 13.46 -4.49
CA VAL A 135 -18.46 12.94 -4.04
C VAL A 135 -17.54 14.09 -3.65
N ASN A 136 -16.97 14.00 -2.46
CA ASN A 136 -16.03 15.01 -1.97
C ASN A 136 -14.64 14.89 -2.67
N LYS A 137 -14.51 15.53 -3.82
CA LYS A 137 -13.29 15.54 -4.63
C LYS A 137 -12.07 16.06 -3.86
N PHE A 138 -12.27 17.05 -2.99
CA PHE A 138 -11.19 17.57 -2.15
C PHE A 138 -10.66 16.49 -1.19
N ALA A 139 -11.55 15.72 -0.57
CA ALA A 139 -11.15 14.63 0.32
C ALA A 139 -10.37 13.54 -0.42
N ILE A 140 -10.73 13.24 -1.67
CA ILE A 140 -10.02 12.26 -2.50
C ILE A 140 -8.63 12.76 -2.86
N LYS A 141 -8.50 14.02 -3.36
CA LYS A 141 -7.19 14.62 -3.67
C LYS A 141 -6.29 14.68 -2.44
N LYS A 142 -6.86 15.09 -1.30
CA LYS A 142 -6.15 15.12 -0.03
C LYS A 142 -5.65 13.73 0.38
N HIS A 143 -6.50 12.71 0.27
CA HIS A 143 -6.14 11.33 0.57
C HIS A 143 -5.00 10.83 -0.32
N PHE A 144 -5.09 11.07 -1.63
CA PHE A 144 -4.05 10.72 -2.59
C PHE A 144 -2.69 11.33 -2.21
N TRP A 145 -2.64 12.63 -1.93
CA TRP A 145 -1.38 13.28 -1.60
C TRP A 145 -0.85 12.94 -0.21
N ASN A 146 -1.72 12.75 0.77
CA ASN A 146 -1.31 12.26 2.09
C ASN A 146 -0.69 10.85 1.98
N MET A 147 -1.30 9.98 1.19
CA MET A 147 -0.78 8.66 0.89
C MET A 147 0.57 8.76 0.17
N PHE A 148 0.70 9.65 -0.83
CA PHE A 148 1.95 9.88 -1.56
C PHE A 148 3.10 10.32 -0.65
N VAL A 149 2.85 11.22 0.32
CA VAL A 149 3.87 11.66 1.30
C VAL A 149 4.35 10.50 2.17
N VAL A 150 3.43 9.63 2.60
CA VAL A 150 3.80 8.47 3.42
C VAL A 150 4.46 7.38 2.57
N ASP A 151 4.03 7.18 1.32
CA ASP A 151 4.72 6.27 0.39
C ASP A 151 6.16 6.73 0.11
N ALA A 152 6.41 8.06 0.08
CA ALA A 152 7.77 8.60 0.00
C ALA A 152 8.62 8.25 1.23
N LEU A 153 8.04 8.32 2.44
CA LEU A 153 8.71 7.90 3.68
C LEU A 153 9.03 6.41 3.69
N LEU A 154 8.10 5.59 3.19
CA LEU A 154 8.21 4.12 3.14
C LEU A 154 9.05 3.61 1.97
N GLY A 155 9.40 4.48 1.02
CA GLY A 155 10.04 4.09 -0.24
C GLY A 155 9.16 3.14 -1.08
N ASN A 156 7.84 3.32 -1.08
CA ASN A 156 6.93 2.46 -1.82
C ASN A 156 6.90 2.84 -3.32
N PRO A 157 7.40 2.00 -4.23
CA PRO A 157 7.42 2.28 -5.67
C PRO A 157 6.17 1.82 -6.41
N ASP A 158 5.18 1.22 -5.74
CA ASP A 158 4.15 0.39 -6.38
C ASP A 158 2.70 0.82 -6.04
N ARG A 159 2.48 2.09 -5.66
CA ARG A 159 1.16 2.64 -5.39
C ARG A 159 0.41 2.98 -6.70
N HIS A 160 0.26 2.00 -7.60
CA HIS A 160 -0.50 2.19 -8.85
C HIS A 160 -2.02 2.27 -8.60
N LEU A 161 -2.79 2.53 -9.65
CA LEU A 161 -4.23 2.82 -9.54
C LEU A 161 -5.07 1.65 -9.00
N ASP A 162 -4.57 0.41 -9.01
CA ASP A 162 -5.26 -0.75 -8.40
C ASP A 162 -4.96 -0.88 -6.89
N ASN A 163 -3.92 -0.21 -6.38
CA ASN A 163 -3.46 -0.35 -4.99
C ASN A 163 -4.04 0.74 -4.06
N TRP A 164 -5.05 1.45 -4.51
CA TRP A 164 -5.89 2.35 -3.72
C TRP A 164 -7.25 2.56 -4.38
N GLY A 165 -8.18 3.20 -3.69
CA GLY A 165 -9.50 3.41 -4.24
C GLY A 165 -10.46 4.11 -3.28
N LEU A 166 -11.74 3.97 -3.58
CA LEU A 166 -12.83 4.53 -2.81
C LEU A 166 -13.67 3.40 -2.20
N LEU A 167 -14.28 3.67 -1.08
CA LEU A 167 -15.21 2.77 -0.41
C LEU A 167 -16.61 3.32 -0.52
N GLU A 168 -17.49 2.56 -1.13
CA GLU A 168 -18.93 2.81 -1.15
C GLU A 168 -19.59 2.02 -0.03
N ASP A 169 -20.36 2.68 0.81
CA ASP A 169 -21.12 2.02 1.87
C ASP A 169 -22.51 1.54 1.39
N SER A 170 -23.23 0.82 2.24
CA SER A 170 -24.56 0.30 1.94
C SER A 170 -25.62 1.38 1.65
N ALA A 171 -25.35 2.65 1.96
CA ALA A 171 -26.19 3.79 1.65
C ALA A 171 -25.75 4.53 0.37
N GLY A 172 -24.76 3.99 -0.38
CA GLY A 172 -24.22 4.60 -1.58
C GLY A 172 -23.31 5.80 -1.34
N ARG A 173 -22.85 6.04 -0.11
CA ARG A 173 -21.94 7.14 0.20
C ARG A 173 -20.51 6.71 -0.12
N ILE A 174 -19.81 7.57 -0.86
CA ILE A 174 -18.44 7.31 -1.35
C ILE A 174 -17.44 8.15 -0.56
N LYS A 175 -16.38 7.49 -0.07
CA LYS A 175 -15.25 8.10 0.64
C LYS A 175 -13.94 7.41 0.27
N PRO A 176 -12.77 8.00 0.52
CA PRO A 176 -11.50 7.28 0.38
C PRO A 176 -11.52 5.96 1.15
N ALA A 177 -11.08 4.88 0.51
CA ALA A 177 -10.88 3.60 1.18
C ALA A 177 -9.71 3.70 2.18
N PRO A 178 -9.67 2.87 3.23
CA PRO A 178 -8.44 2.71 4.01
C PRO A 178 -7.27 2.34 3.09
N VAL A 179 -6.07 2.87 3.35
CA VAL A 179 -4.87 2.49 2.59
C VAL A 179 -4.62 0.99 2.74
N TYR A 180 -4.32 0.32 1.64
CA TYR A 180 -4.02 -1.10 1.56
C TYR A 180 -2.87 -1.34 0.59
N ASP A 181 -2.38 -2.56 0.52
CA ASP A 181 -1.32 -2.98 -0.40
C ASP A 181 -0.01 -2.18 -0.23
N CYS A 182 0.55 -2.29 0.98
CA CYS A 182 1.84 -1.69 1.34
C CYS A 182 3.02 -2.67 1.17
N GLY A 183 2.79 -3.83 0.57
CA GLY A 183 3.76 -4.93 0.49
C GLY A 183 5.06 -4.62 -0.28
N SER A 184 5.08 -3.57 -1.08
CA SER A 184 6.27 -3.11 -1.82
C SER A 184 7.09 -2.05 -1.08
N SER A 185 6.69 -1.68 0.14
CA SER A 185 7.37 -0.71 1.01
C SER A 185 8.62 -1.31 1.68
N LEU A 186 9.55 -0.46 2.13
CA LEU A 186 10.70 -0.85 2.96
C LEU A 186 11.63 -1.88 2.27
N SER A 187 11.75 -1.81 0.95
CA SER A 187 12.66 -2.65 0.15
C SER A 187 12.52 -4.17 0.44
N PRO A 188 11.33 -4.77 0.27
CA PRO A 188 11.07 -6.17 0.65
C PRO A 188 11.91 -7.19 -0.13
N LEU A 189 12.47 -6.79 -1.26
CA LEU A 189 13.31 -7.63 -2.12
C LEU A 189 14.80 -7.52 -1.83
N SER A 190 15.20 -6.64 -0.90
CA SER A 190 16.61 -6.50 -0.50
C SER A 190 17.01 -7.63 0.46
N SER A 191 18.19 -8.21 0.23
CA SER A 191 18.75 -9.20 1.17
C SER A 191 19.20 -8.53 2.46
N ASP A 192 19.36 -9.32 3.53
CA ASP A 192 19.84 -8.81 4.81
C ASP A 192 21.27 -8.28 4.70
N GLU A 193 22.12 -8.89 3.86
CA GLU A 193 23.47 -8.41 3.58
C GLU A 193 23.42 -7.01 2.94
N ARG A 194 22.51 -6.79 1.95
CA ARG A 194 22.35 -5.48 1.33
C ARG A 194 21.85 -4.44 2.32
N LYS A 195 20.87 -4.79 3.17
CA LYS A 195 20.37 -3.90 4.22
C LYS A 195 21.45 -3.53 5.21
N ASN A 196 22.26 -4.50 5.65
CA ASN A 196 23.38 -4.26 6.55
C ASN A 196 24.44 -3.34 5.93
N LEU A 197 24.75 -3.51 4.65
CA LEU A 197 25.67 -2.60 3.94
C LEU A 197 25.15 -1.17 3.90
N LEU A 198 23.84 -0.99 3.61
CA LEU A 198 23.21 0.33 3.60
C LEU A 198 23.25 1.00 4.97
N LEU A 199 23.04 0.24 6.05
CA LEU A 199 23.10 0.75 7.42
C LEU A 199 24.52 1.17 7.86
N GLN A 200 25.57 0.60 7.23
CA GLN A 200 26.96 0.87 7.55
C GLN A 200 27.60 1.94 6.67
N ASP A 201 27.02 2.26 5.53
CA ASP A 201 27.57 3.21 4.57
C ASP A 201 26.57 4.31 4.23
N GLU A 202 26.75 5.48 4.84
CA GLU A 202 25.89 6.64 4.63
C GLU A 202 25.85 7.11 3.16
N ASN A 203 26.92 6.92 2.39
CA ASN A 203 26.93 7.33 0.98
C ASN A 203 26.07 6.38 0.14
N LEU A 204 26.15 5.07 0.40
CA LEU A 204 25.29 4.10 -0.23
C LEU A 204 23.82 4.34 0.16
N MET A 205 23.54 4.64 1.42
CA MET A 205 22.20 4.96 1.88
C MET A 205 21.65 6.19 1.15
N LYS A 206 22.42 7.27 1.04
CA LYS A 206 22.03 8.48 0.29
C LYS A 206 21.75 8.17 -1.18
N ILE A 207 22.56 7.36 -1.83
CA ILE A 207 22.33 6.95 -3.22
C ILE A 207 21.00 6.18 -3.33
N GLU A 208 20.71 5.27 -2.41
CA GLU A 208 19.45 4.52 -2.38
C GLU A 208 18.25 5.46 -2.21
N GLU A 209 18.31 6.38 -1.23
CA GLU A 209 17.26 7.39 -0.98
C GLU A 209 17.00 8.28 -2.21
N TYR A 210 18.05 8.73 -2.91
CA TYR A 210 17.91 9.54 -4.13
C TYR A 210 17.30 8.76 -5.30
N ASN A 211 17.42 7.44 -5.31
CA ASN A 211 16.83 6.59 -6.34
C ASN A 211 15.38 6.18 -6.06
N LEU A 212 14.87 6.48 -4.86
CA LEU A 212 13.49 6.19 -4.52
C LEU A 212 12.54 7.00 -5.41
N CYS A 213 11.63 6.31 -6.07
CA CYS A 213 10.69 6.91 -7.01
C CYS A 213 9.29 6.38 -6.82
N SER A 214 8.32 7.21 -7.14
CA SER A 214 6.92 6.82 -7.25
C SER A 214 6.69 6.02 -8.55
N VAL A 215 5.66 5.18 -8.56
CA VAL A 215 5.13 4.60 -9.80
C VAL A 215 4.52 5.69 -10.70
N TYR A 216 4.06 6.80 -10.12
CA TYR A 216 3.45 7.89 -10.88
C TYR A 216 4.46 8.62 -11.76
N ARG A 217 3.91 9.16 -12.86
CA ARG A 217 4.60 10.10 -13.74
C ARG A 217 3.90 11.45 -13.68
N HIS A 218 4.64 12.51 -13.92
CA HIS A 218 4.12 13.86 -14.08
C HIS A 218 4.74 14.47 -15.34
N GLN A 219 3.90 14.99 -16.23
CA GLN A 219 4.33 15.52 -17.54
C GLN A 219 5.23 14.54 -18.31
N GLY A 220 4.86 13.25 -18.28
CA GLY A 220 5.59 12.15 -18.93
C GLY A 220 6.89 11.70 -18.26
N LYS A 221 7.34 12.39 -17.21
CA LYS A 221 8.58 12.07 -16.48
C LYS A 221 8.30 11.22 -15.23
N ARG A 222 9.25 10.33 -14.92
CA ARG A 222 9.26 9.61 -13.64
C ARG A 222 9.40 10.59 -12.49
N ILE A 223 8.67 10.37 -11.41
CA ILE A 223 8.75 11.20 -10.20
C ILE A 223 9.71 10.55 -9.22
N PHE A 224 10.87 11.18 -8.99
CA PHE A 224 11.72 10.88 -7.85
C PHE A 224 11.22 11.63 -6.63
N TYR A 225 11.08 10.95 -5.50
CA TYR A 225 10.54 11.57 -4.30
C TYR A 225 11.37 12.79 -3.85
N HIS A 226 12.70 12.68 -3.86
CA HIS A 226 13.58 13.78 -3.48
C HIS A 226 13.46 15.04 -4.37
N GLU A 227 13.04 14.87 -5.65
CA GLU A 227 12.87 15.99 -6.59
C GLU A 227 11.54 16.71 -6.38
N ILE A 228 10.43 15.94 -6.38
CA ILE A 228 9.10 16.55 -6.26
C ILE A 228 8.87 17.18 -4.89
N LEU A 229 9.51 16.66 -3.83
CA LEU A 229 9.41 17.23 -2.49
C LEU A 229 10.17 18.54 -2.32
N LYS A 230 11.12 18.88 -3.20
CA LYS A 230 11.82 20.19 -3.20
C LYS A 230 10.94 21.31 -3.75
N THR A 231 10.16 21.02 -4.79
CA THR A 231 9.27 21.99 -5.46
C THR A 231 7.88 21.35 -5.65
N PRO A 232 7.15 21.11 -4.55
CA PRO A 232 5.90 20.38 -4.62
C PRO A 232 4.78 21.20 -5.25
N PRO A 233 3.88 20.58 -6.05
CA PRO A 233 2.61 21.18 -6.43
C PRO A 233 1.80 21.60 -5.19
N ALA A 234 0.89 22.57 -5.34
CA ALA A 234 0.15 23.17 -4.22
C ALA A 234 -0.59 22.13 -3.35
N ASP A 235 -1.21 21.11 -3.94
CA ASP A 235 -1.92 20.07 -3.19
C ASP A 235 -0.95 19.17 -2.41
N LEU A 236 0.18 18.80 -3.01
CA LEU A 236 1.23 18.05 -2.32
C LEU A 236 1.84 18.89 -1.19
N HIS A 237 2.10 20.19 -1.42
CA HIS A 237 2.63 21.07 -0.38
C HIS A 237 1.71 21.12 0.85
N ARG A 238 0.39 21.21 0.65
CA ARG A 238 -0.57 21.15 1.76
C ARG A 238 -0.47 19.83 2.54
N SER A 239 -0.34 18.72 1.84
CA SER A 239 -0.17 17.41 2.48
C SER A 239 1.15 17.28 3.23
N ILE A 240 2.25 17.83 2.70
CA ILE A 240 3.53 17.88 3.42
C ILE A 240 3.39 18.65 4.73
N LEU A 241 2.76 19.84 4.71
CA LEU A 241 2.54 20.65 5.91
C LEU A 241 1.67 19.95 6.96
N GLU A 242 0.77 19.07 6.53
CA GLU A 242 -0.07 18.27 7.44
C GLU A 242 0.65 17.02 7.97
N ILE A 243 1.32 16.27 7.09
CA ILE A 243 1.81 14.93 7.43
C ILE A 243 3.19 14.98 8.08
N VAL A 244 4.10 15.86 7.68
CA VAL A 244 5.45 15.93 8.26
C VAL A 244 5.45 16.20 9.77
N PRO A 245 4.62 17.11 10.33
CA PRO A 245 4.51 17.23 11.79
C PRO A 245 4.02 15.95 12.47
N ARG A 246 3.09 15.21 11.84
CA ARG A 246 2.62 13.92 12.38
C ARG A 246 3.74 12.86 12.36
N ILE A 247 4.56 12.81 11.31
CA ILE A 247 5.73 11.92 11.24
C ILE A 247 6.68 12.22 12.40
N LYS A 248 7.02 13.49 12.61
CA LYS A 248 7.90 13.89 13.72
C LYS A 248 7.34 13.50 15.10
N PHE A 249 6.04 13.69 15.28
CA PHE A 249 5.37 13.30 16.54
C PHE A 249 5.31 11.79 16.73
N ALA A 250 5.06 11.03 15.65
CA ALA A 250 4.93 9.58 15.68
C ALA A 250 6.28 8.84 15.58
N ALA A 251 7.41 9.54 15.39
CA ALA A 251 8.73 8.92 15.17
C ALA A 251 9.07 7.84 16.22
N PRO A 252 8.92 8.03 17.54
CA PRO A 252 9.25 6.98 18.51
C PRO A 252 8.39 5.72 18.35
N ARG A 253 7.14 5.88 17.89
CA ARG A 253 6.25 4.75 17.63
C ARG A 253 6.62 4.04 16.32
N ILE A 254 7.03 4.80 15.31
CA ILE A 254 7.49 4.26 14.03
C ILE A 254 8.77 3.46 14.23
N ASP A 255 9.73 3.99 14.98
CA ASP A 255 10.98 3.30 15.31
C ASP A 255 10.74 1.98 16.07
N ALA A 256 9.70 1.92 16.90
CA ALA A 256 9.34 0.70 17.61
C ALA A 256 8.64 -0.37 16.74
N LEU A 257 8.22 -0.04 15.51
CA LEU A 257 7.61 -0.96 14.56
C LEU A 257 8.65 -1.65 13.66
N ILE A 258 9.82 -1.05 13.51
CA ILE A 258 10.92 -1.50 12.66
C ILE A 258 11.96 -2.25 13.48
#